data_265547e493e8dfa4b75ca26746f556bc
#
_entry.id   265547e493e8dfa4b75ca26746f556bc
#
_cell.length_a   1.000
_cell.length_b   1.000
_cell.length_c   1.000
_cell.angle_alpha   90.00
_cell.angle_beta   90.00
_cell.angle_gamma   90.00
#
_symmetry.space_group_name_H-M   'P 1'
#
loop_
_entity.id
_entity.type
_entity.pdbx_description
1 polymer ?
#
loop_
_entity_poly.entity_id
_entity_poly.type
_entity_poly.pdbx_seq_one_letter_code
_entity_poly.pdbx_strand_id
1 'polypeptide(L)'
;MEELIEAVKLTGSIAGAITATFACVTLFVKPIRAWAIKKIQGASHSSELEKVMKDNQAALAELKKLLEEHITSDEKWKKEVSENFKEQTETDIVQLRNTINHIYDKNYEVKSLTMRDKESLIDLFDRYKAIGGNHNVEQKYNEMLSWDIRK
;
A
#
# COMPACT_ATOMS: atom_id res chain seq x y z
N MET A 1 -0.95 11.85 -7.05
CA MET A 1 -1.59 11.95 -5.72
C MET A 1 -3.05 11.51 -5.73
N GLU A 2 -3.83 11.88 -6.72
CA GLU A 2 -5.23 11.44 -6.86
C GLU A 2 -5.38 9.91 -7.00
N GLU A 3 -4.53 9.25 -7.78
CA GLU A 3 -4.56 7.79 -7.94
C GLU A 3 -4.30 7.02 -6.63
N LEU A 4 -3.46 7.57 -5.76
CA LEU A 4 -3.16 6.96 -4.46
C LEU A 4 -4.35 7.11 -3.48
N ILE A 5 -5.06 8.22 -3.55
CA ILE A 5 -6.28 8.48 -2.78
C ILE A 5 -7.43 7.59 -3.28
N GLU A 6 -7.53 7.37 -4.59
CA GLU A 6 -8.51 6.44 -5.17
C GLU A 6 -8.24 4.99 -4.78
N ALA A 7 -6.98 4.55 -4.79
CA ALA A 7 -6.59 3.21 -4.36
C ALA A 7 -6.89 2.98 -2.86
N VAL A 8 -6.64 3.98 -1.99
CA VAL A 8 -6.98 3.90 -0.56
C VAL A 8 -8.49 3.89 -0.33
N LYS A 9 -9.27 4.65 -1.11
CA LYS A 9 -10.74 4.60 -1.06
C LYS A 9 -11.28 3.26 -1.53
N LEU A 10 -10.69 2.66 -2.57
CA LEU A 10 -11.11 1.36 -3.10
C LEU A 10 -10.83 0.23 -2.09
N THR A 11 -9.66 0.23 -1.44
CA THR A 11 -9.31 -0.76 -0.40
C THR A 11 -10.17 -0.59 0.86
N GLY A 12 -10.48 0.64 1.26
CA GLY A 12 -11.42 0.93 2.35
C GLY A 12 -12.84 0.45 2.06
N SER A 13 -13.30 0.60 0.81
CA SER A 13 -14.63 0.12 0.36
C SER A 13 -14.74 -1.41 0.36
N ILE A 14 -13.68 -2.11 -0.06
CA ILE A 14 -13.64 -3.59 -0.08
C ILE A 14 -13.63 -4.15 1.35
N ALA A 15 -12.85 -3.57 2.25
CA ALA A 15 -12.83 -3.95 3.66
C ALA A 15 -14.19 -3.70 4.34
N GLY A 16 -14.87 -2.59 4.02
CA GLY A 16 -16.22 -2.28 4.50
C GLY A 16 -17.28 -3.25 3.97
N ALA A 17 -17.17 -3.66 2.71
CA ALA A 17 -18.09 -4.63 2.10
C ALA A 17 -17.94 -6.03 2.71
N ILE A 18 -16.72 -6.47 3.01
CA ILE A 18 -16.47 -7.77 3.65
C ILE A 18 -17.01 -7.79 5.08
N THR A 19 -16.84 -6.73 5.86
CA THR A 19 -17.40 -6.64 7.22
C THR A 19 -18.92 -6.55 7.22
N ALA A 20 -19.54 -5.86 6.27
CA ALA A 20 -20.98 -5.77 6.13
C ALA A 20 -21.60 -7.12 5.73
N THR A 21 -20.98 -7.87 4.80
CA THR A 21 -21.44 -9.22 4.41
C THR A 21 -21.30 -10.21 5.56
N PHE A 22 -20.23 -10.12 6.36
CA PHE A 22 -20.06 -10.99 7.53
C PHE A 22 -21.09 -10.70 8.63
N ALA A 23 -21.42 -9.43 8.87
CA ALA A 23 -22.48 -9.03 9.80
C ALA A 23 -23.85 -9.49 9.32
N CYS A 24 -24.17 -9.37 8.03
CA CYS A 24 -25.41 -9.89 7.46
C CYS A 24 -25.52 -11.40 7.60
N VAL A 25 -24.45 -12.15 7.28
CA VAL A 25 -24.44 -13.62 7.43
C VAL A 25 -24.66 -14.02 8.89
N THR A 26 -24.03 -13.36 9.84
CA THR A 26 -24.21 -13.70 11.28
C THR A 26 -25.59 -13.33 11.81
N LEU A 27 -26.23 -12.26 11.30
CA LEU A 27 -27.59 -11.85 11.68
C LEU A 27 -28.65 -12.78 11.12
N PHE A 28 -28.46 -13.28 9.88
CA PHE A 28 -29.45 -14.17 9.24
C PHE A 28 -29.29 -15.64 9.61
N VAL A 29 -28.07 -16.10 9.88
CA VAL A 29 -27.79 -17.50 10.22
C VAL A 29 -28.39 -17.90 11.58
N LYS A 30 -28.35 -17.01 12.59
CA LYS A 30 -28.95 -17.30 13.92
C LYS A 30 -30.46 -17.58 13.89
N PRO A 31 -31.32 -16.73 13.32
CA PRO A 31 -32.75 -16.98 13.30
C PRO A 31 -33.14 -18.15 12.37
N ILE A 32 -32.49 -18.30 11.22
CA ILE A 32 -32.70 -19.43 10.31
C ILE A 32 -32.33 -20.76 10.99
N ARG A 33 -31.21 -20.76 11.71
CA ARG A 33 -30.73 -21.91 12.48
C ARG A 33 -31.72 -22.29 13.60
N ALA A 34 -32.22 -21.31 14.35
CA ALA A 34 -33.22 -21.52 15.41
C ALA A 34 -34.52 -22.04 14.86
N TRP A 35 -35.00 -21.51 13.72
CA TRP A 35 -36.20 -21.97 13.02
C TRP A 35 -36.05 -23.40 12.47
N ALA A 36 -34.90 -23.71 11.83
CA ALA A 36 -34.61 -25.04 11.32
C ALA A 36 -34.56 -26.08 12.45
N ILE A 37 -33.91 -25.79 13.55
CA ILE A 37 -33.83 -26.65 14.74
C ILE A 37 -35.24 -26.93 15.28
N LYS A 38 -36.09 -25.91 15.41
CA LYS A 38 -37.47 -26.06 15.93
C LYS A 38 -38.37 -26.87 15.01
N LYS A 39 -38.16 -26.79 13.70
CA LYS A 39 -38.93 -27.54 12.70
C LYS A 39 -38.48 -29.02 12.59
N ILE A 40 -37.25 -29.32 12.95
CA ILE A 40 -36.62 -30.63 12.84
C ILE A 40 -36.77 -31.45 14.13
N GLN A 41 -36.93 -30.82 15.30
CA GLN A 41 -37.21 -31.52 16.56
C GLN A 41 -38.50 -32.32 16.55
N GLY A 42 -39.36 -32.15 15.51
CA GLY A 42 -40.58 -32.94 15.29
C GLY A 42 -40.43 -34.11 14.30
N ALA A 43 -39.27 -34.32 13.67
CA ALA A 43 -39.06 -35.37 12.69
C ALA A 43 -37.84 -36.25 13.08
N SER A 44 -38.07 -37.53 13.14
CA SER A 44 -37.23 -38.62 13.60
C SER A 44 -35.94 -38.88 12.78
N HIS A 45 -35.20 -37.80 12.37
CA HIS A 45 -33.91 -37.90 11.66
C HIS A 45 -32.74 -37.29 12.45
N SER A 46 -32.71 -37.51 13.77
CA SER A 46 -31.78 -36.81 14.65
C SER A 46 -30.28 -37.09 14.40
N SER A 47 -29.89 -38.28 13.99
CA SER A 47 -28.45 -38.66 13.90
C SER A 47 -27.74 -38.12 12.67
N GLU A 48 -28.38 -38.11 11.49
CA GLU A 48 -27.78 -37.53 10.26
C GLU A 48 -27.66 -36.01 10.35
N LEU A 49 -28.65 -35.37 10.93
CA LEU A 49 -28.66 -33.93 11.08
C LEU A 49 -27.61 -33.43 12.08
N GLU A 50 -27.45 -34.17 13.17
CA GLU A 50 -26.41 -33.88 14.18
C GLU A 50 -24.99 -34.03 13.58
N LYS A 51 -24.82 -35.02 12.72
CA LYS A 51 -23.57 -35.21 11.95
C LYS A 51 -23.29 -34.03 11.01
N VAL A 52 -24.29 -33.64 10.18
CA VAL A 52 -24.15 -32.49 9.25
C VAL A 52 -23.90 -31.19 10.00
N MET A 53 -24.57 -30.99 11.16
CA MET A 53 -24.28 -29.80 11.99
C MET A 53 -22.86 -29.80 12.54
N LYS A 54 -22.33 -30.94 12.96
CA LYS A 54 -20.96 -31.08 13.47
C LYS A 54 -19.94 -30.87 12.37
N ASP A 55 -20.17 -31.41 11.18
CA ASP A 55 -19.30 -31.25 10.01
C ASP A 55 -19.29 -29.78 9.55
N ASN A 56 -20.45 -29.11 9.53
CA ASN A 56 -20.55 -27.69 9.24
C ASN A 56 -19.84 -26.80 10.29
N GLN A 57 -19.91 -27.17 11.57
CA GLN A 57 -19.17 -26.45 12.61
C GLN A 57 -17.66 -26.62 12.46
N ALA A 58 -17.19 -27.82 12.11
CA ALA A 58 -15.79 -28.07 11.85
C ALA A 58 -15.29 -27.25 10.62
N ALA A 59 -16.05 -27.26 9.53
CA ALA A 59 -15.74 -26.48 8.34
C ALA A 59 -15.72 -24.95 8.61
N LEU A 60 -16.64 -24.44 9.42
CA LEU A 60 -16.66 -23.03 9.84
C LEU A 60 -15.45 -22.67 10.71
N ALA A 61 -15.02 -23.58 11.59
CA ALA A 61 -13.83 -23.37 12.42
C ALA A 61 -12.55 -23.34 11.57
N GLU A 62 -12.45 -24.21 10.59
CA GLU A 62 -11.34 -24.25 9.63
C GLU A 62 -11.30 -23.01 8.75
N LEU A 63 -12.43 -22.58 8.19
CA LEU A 63 -12.56 -21.35 7.43
C LEU A 63 -12.15 -20.12 8.25
N LYS A 64 -12.54 -20.07 9.51
CA LYS A 64 -12.16 -18.97 10.40
C LYS A 64 -10.66 -18.93 10.63
N LYS A 65 -10.04 -20.08 10.84
CA LYS A 65 -8.59 -20.20 11.00
C LYS A 65 -7.85 -19.73 9.74
N LEU A 66 -8.27 -20.21 8.57
CA LEU A 66 -7.68 -19.78 7.28
C LEU A 66 -7.81 -18.28 7.04
N LEU A 67 -8.95 -17.70 7.43
CA LEU A 67 -9.18 -16.26 7.32
C LEU A 67 -8.24 -15.46 8.25
N GLU A 68 -8.07 -15.91 9.49
CA GLU A 68 -7.15 -15.28 10.45
C GLU A 68 -5.68 -15.37 9.97
N GLU A 69 -5.28 -16.52 9.43
CA GLU A 69 -3.95 -16.70 8.83
C GLU A 69 -3.74 -15.78 7.62
N HIS A 70 -4.76 -15.64 6.76
CA HIS A 70 -4.70 -14.76 5.59
C HIS A 70 -4.60 -13.28 6.00
N ILE A 71 -5.39 -12.85 6.98
CA ILE A 71 -5.35 -11.47 7.50
C ILE A 71 -3.95 -11.16 8.06
N THR A 72 -3.40 -12.07 8.86
CA THR A 72 -2.07 -11.91 9.45
C THR A 72 -0.97 -11.83 8.38
N SER A 73 -1.08 -12.67 7.34
CA SER A 73 -0.17 -12.65 6.19
C SER A 73 -0.25 -11.34 5.41
N ASP A 74 -1.47 -10.83 5.16
CA ASP A 74 -1.70 -9.56 4.48
C ASP A 74 -1.13 -8.37 5.25
N GLU A 75 -1.30 -8.33 6.56
CA GLU A 75 -0.74 -7.27 7.40
C GLU A 75 0.78 -7.27 7.37
N LYS A 76 1.38 -8.45 7.43
CA LYS A 76 2.83 -8.62 7.32
C LYS A 76 3.34 -8.13 5.96
N TRP A 77 2.68 -8.57 4.88
CA TRP A 77 3.03 -8.16 3.53
C TRP A 77 2.91 -6.63 3.33
N LYS A 78 1.83 -6.02 3.81
CA LYS A 78 1.66 -4.56 3.76
C LYS A 78 2.77 -3.80 4.49
N LYS A 79 3.19 -4.32 5.63
CA LYS A 79 4.29 -3.73 6.40
C LYS A 79 5.61 -3.84 5.64
N GLU A 80 5.94 -5.01 5.12
CA GLU A 80 7.17 -5.25 4.33
C GLU A 80 7.21 -4.37 3.08
N VAL A 81 6.10 -4.25 2.35
CA VAL A 81 6.00 -3.38 1.17
C VAL A 81 6.20 -1.92 1.56
N SER A 82 5.60 -1.46 2.66
CA SER A 82 5.75 -0.09 3.14
C SER A 82 7.20 0.23 3.54
N GLU A 83 7.86 -0.70 4.24
CA GLU A 83 9.27 -0.56 4.64
C GLU A 83 10.20 -0.53 3.42
N ASN A 84 10.02 -1.44 2.47
CA ASN A 84 10.79 -1.48 1.22
C ASN A 84 10.61 -0.20 0.39
N PHE A 85 9.38 0.32 0.31
CA PHE A 85 9.10 1.57 -0.41
C PHE A 85 9.79 2.76 0.23
N LYS A 86 9.84 2.80 1.56
CA LYS A 86 10.53 3.84 2.32
C LYS A 86 12.05 3.78 2.08
N GLU A 87 12.63 2.60 2.18
CA GLU A 87 14.06 2.38 1.95
C GLU A 87 14.47 2.75 0.51
N GLN A 88 13.65 2.38 -0.46
CA GLN A 88 13.87 2.76 -1.86
C GLN A 88 13.80 4.27 -2.06
N THR A 89 12.81 4.93 -1.48
CA THR A 89 12.67 6.40 -1.54
C THR A 89 13.88 7.10 -0.92
N GLU A 90 14.37 6.64 0.23
CA GLU A 90 15.57 7.18 0.86
C GLU A 90 16.81 6.99 -0.04
N THR A 91 16.95 5.84 -0.68
CA THR A 91 18.01 5.55 -1.63
C THR A 91 17.95 6.46 -2.85
N ASP A 92 16.77 6.66 -3.43
CA ASP A 92 16.55 7.53 -4.58
C ASP A 92 16.88 8.99 -4.25
N ILE A 93 16.51 9.47 -3.06
CA ILE A 93 16.88 10.81 -2.56
C ILE A 93 18.40 10.96 -2.53
N VAL A 94 19.13 9.97 -2.01
CA VAL A 94 20.60 10.00 -1.95
C VAL A 94 21.21 9.99 -3.34
N GLN A 95 20.73 9.19 -4.26
CA GLN A 95 21.22 9.11 -5.63
C GLN A 95 20.99 10.41 -6.39
N LEU A 96 19.79 10.97 -6.34
CA LEU A 96 19.48 12.26 -6.97
C LEU A 96 20.33 13.38 -6.41
N ARG A 97 20.48 13.46 -5.09
CA ARG A 97 21.34 14.43 -4.43
C ARG A 97 22.79 14.32 -4.90
N ASN A 98 23.33 13.12 -4.96
CA ASN A 98 24.70 12.89 -5.40
C ASN A 98 24.90 13.28 -6.87
N THR A 99 23.90 12.99 -7.72
CA THR A 99 23.95 13.39 -9.13
C THR A 99 23.94 14.90 -9.29
N ILE A 100 23.07 15.62 -8.57
CA ILE A 100 23.03 17.08 -8.59
C ILE A 100 24.34 17.67 -8.06
N ASN A 101 24.87 17.15 -6.95
CA ASN A 101 26.16 17.58 -6.43
C ASN A 101 27.28 17.35 -7.44
N HIS A 102 27.30 16.22 -8.13
CA HIS A 102 28.29 15.92 -9.16
C HIS A 102 28.24 16.94 -10.31
N ILE A 103 27.05 17.33 -10.77
CA ILE A 103 26.89 18.37 -11.78
C ILE A 103 27.46 19.71 -11.27
N TYR A 104 27.17 20.05 -10.01
CA TYR A 104 27.70 21.26 -9.38
C TYR A 104 29.22 21.24 -9.32
N ASP A 105 29.80 20.23 -8.71
CA ASP A 105 31.24 20.14 -8.47
C ASP A 105 32.04 20.12 -9.79
N LYS A 106 31.55 19.42 -10.82
CA LYS A 106 32.14 19.37 -12.16
C LYS A 106 32.20 20.73 -12.86
N ASN A 107 31.24 21.59 -12.62
CA ASN A 107 31.07 22.85 -13.34
C ASN A 107 31.36 24.08 -12.45
N TYR A 108 31.73 23.87 -11.20
CA TYR A 108 31.87 24.93 -10.20
C TYR A 108 32.93 26.00 -10.58
N GLU A 109 34.06 25.55 -11.10
CA GLU A 109 35.17 26.47 -11.46
C GLU A 109 34.84 27.32 -12.72
N VAL A 110 34.17 26.71 -13.69
CA VAL A 110 33.84 27.37 -14.96
C VAL A 110 32.55 28.18 -14.91
N LYS A 111 31.71 27.98 -13.89
CA LYS A 111 30.41 28.64 -13.69
C LYS A 111 29.54 28.62 -14.96
N SER A 112 29.58 27.54 -15.73
CA SER A 112 28.79 27.38 -16.94
C SER A 112 28.27 25.97 -17.14
N LEU A 113 27.08 25.83 -17.68
CA LEU A 113 26.45 24.54 -17.99
C LEU A 113 26.22 24.41 -19.50
N THR A 114 26.20 23.19 -20.02
CA THR A 114 25.58 22.97 -21.35
C THR A 114 24.07 23.08 -21.23
N MET A 115 23.38 23.37 -22.34
CA MET A 115 21.90 23.41 -22.36
C MET A 115 21.31 22.09 -21.85
N ARG A 116 21.90 20.96 -22.29
CA ARG A 116 21.51 19.62 -21.88
C ARG A 116 21.70 19.38 -20.37
N ASP A 117 22.84 19.84 -19.81
CA ASP A 117 23.10 19.69 -18.38
C ASP A 117 22.09 20.51 -17.56
N LYS A 118 21.72 21.70 -18.06
CA LYS A 118 20.71 22.56 -17.41
C LYS A 118 19.31 21.94 -17.41
N GLU A 119 18.87 21.39 -18.54
CA GLU A 119 17.60 20.66 -18.65
C GLU A 119 17.58 19.44 -17.72
N SER A 120 18.65 18.63 -17.76
CA SER A 120 18.79 17.47 -16.86
C SER A 120 18.79 17.86 -15.39
N LEU A 121 19.43 18.99 -15.03
CA LEU A 121 19.45 19.49 -13.65
C LEU A 121 18.04 19.86 -13.15
N ILE A 122 17.23 20.50 -14.00
CA ILE A 122 15.84 20.86 -13.67
C ILE A 122 15.03 19.59 -13.41
N ASP A 123 15.09 18.62 -14.32
CA ASP A 123 14.36 17.35 -14.18
C ASP A 123 14.78 16.57 -12.93
N LEU A 124 16.09 16.53 -12.63
CA LEU A 124 16.61 15.87 -11.44
C LEU A 124 16.14 16.56 -10.15
N PHE A 125 16.15 17.88 -10.13
CA PHE A 125 15.72 18.64 -8.96
C PHE A 125 14.21 18.51 -8.71
N ASP A 126 13.41 18.56 -9.76
CA ASP A 126 11.96 18.37 -9.66
C ASP A 126 11.62 16.98 -9.09
N ARG A 127 12.27 15.92 -9.57
CA ARG A 127 12.13 14.57 -9.01
C ARG A 127 12.57 14.52 -7.54
N TYR A 128 13.72 15.13 -7.23
CA TYR A 128 14.25 15.17 -5.87
C TYR A 128 13.25 15.82 -4.90
N LYS A 129 12.63 16.94 -5.29
CA LYS A 129 11.61 17.63 -4.50
C LYS A 129 10.32 16.80 -4.38
N ALA A 130 9.89 16.14 -5.46
CA ALA A 130 8.68 15.34 -5.50
C ALA A 130 8.71 14.15 -4.52
N ILE A 131 9.88 13.56 -4.29
CA ILE A 131 10.06 12.43 -3.34
C ILE A 131 10.45 12.87 -1.93
N GLY A 132 10.41 14.17 -1.62
CA GLY A 132 10.67 14.70 -0.28
C GLY A 132 12.12 15.02 0.02
N GLY A 133 12.93 15.28 -1.03
CA GLY A 133 14.31 15.76 -0.88
C GLY A 133 14.39 17.06 -0.08
N ASN A 134 15.39 17.18 0.78
CA ASN A 134 15.59 18.29 1.71
C ASN A 134 16.34 19.49 1.09
N HIS A 135 16.42 20.60 1.83
CA HIS A 135 16.93 21.89 1.35
C HIS A 135 18.44 21.94 1.02
N ASN A 136 19.23 20.91 1.35
CA ASN A 136 20.70 20.95 1.19
C ASN A 136 21.19 21.13 -0.26
N VAL A 137 20.36 20.75 -1.25
CA VAL A 137 20.71 20.81 -2.67
C VAL A 137 20.13 22.07 -3.33
N GLU A 138 19.12 22.67 -2.73
CA GLU A 138 18.37 23.80 -3.30
C GLU A 138 19.26 25.04 -3.52
N GLN A 139 20.18 25.31 -2.60
CA GLN A 139 21.12 26.42 -2.76
C GLN A 139 22.03 26.22 -3.97
N LYS A 140 22.62 25.04 -4.12
CA LYS A 140 23.45 24.68 -5.26
C LYS A 140 22.68 24.71 -6.57
N TYR A 141 21.46 24.20 -6.57
CA TYR A 141 20.56 24.24 -7.72
C TYR A 141 20.29 25.69 -8.17
N ASN A 142 19.91 26.56 -7.26
CA ASN A 142 19.66 27.96 -7.56
C ASN A 142 20.93 28.70 -8.05
N GLU A 143 22.08 28.37 -7.49
CA GLU A 143 23.36 28.91 -7.97
C GLU A 143 23.64 28.45 -9.41
N MET A 144 23.50 27.16 -9.71
CA MET A 144 23.70 26.62 -11.05
C MET A 144 22.74 27.19 -12.11
N LEU A 145 21.50 27.54 -11.72
CA LEU A 145 20.56 28.18 -12.65
C LEU A 145 21.02 29.56 -13.12
N SER A 146 21.83 30.25 -12.31
CA SER A 146 22.40 31.57 -12.64
C SER A 146 23.65 31.50 -13.50
N TRP A 147 24.24 30.30 -13.72
CA TRP A 147 25.45 30.13 -14.51
C TRP A 147 25.21 30.31 -16.01
N ASP A 148 26.26 30.69 -16.72
CA ASP A 148 26.22 30.89 -18.18
C ASP A 148 25.97 29.55 -18.92
N ILE A 149 25.37 29.68 -20.11
CA ILE A 149 25.16 28.53 -21.00
C ILE A 149 26.31 28.49 -22.01
N ARG A 150 27.10 27.40 -21.93
CA ARG A 150 28.13 27.11 -22.92
C ARG A 150 27.56 26.31 -24.08
N LYS A 151 28.03 26.65 -25.27
CA LYS A 151 27.73 25.94 -26.51
C LYS A 151 28.43 24.59 -26.58
#